data_31dc4785668163a4d4bd30328708026d
#
_entry.id   31dc4785668163a4d4bd30328708026d
#
_cell.length_a   1.000
_cell.length_b   1.000
_cell.length_c   1.000
_cell.angle_alpha   90.00
_cell.angle_beta   90.00
_cell.angle_gamma   90.00
#
_symmetry.space_group_name_H-M   'P 1'
#
loop_
_entity.id
_entity.type
_entity.pdbx_description
1 polymer ?
#
loop_
_entity_poly.entity_id
_entity_poly.type
_entity_poly.pdbx_seq_one_letter_code
_entity_poly.pdbx_strand_id
1 'polypeptide(L)'
;MFTILKLLKPFLLPPTLLAAAFAIGCVLVWKGRRRIGLWTLTGALAVFVLLSLDPIANGLVWTLERRYGVPPTITEHHRDAVAIVILAGGATEPDGRRDVGELSGASWRRLWRGIATYRELDGIVPIVYSGGSGDPFNAVSHEAELARSYALWVAGVPEDRFLVETASRTTYENGVAIVRMIRERSPDITKPKVLLVTSAWHMRRAVAVFEGLGVAIVPIPADFAARTLRVTPLSIFPSADAFSSSVTSIHEWIGIAGYRLLGRL
;
A
#
# COMPACT_ATOMS: atom_id res chain seq x y z
N MET A 1 13.18 15.89 5.58
CA MET A 1 12.40 15.05 6.53
C MET A 1 11.99 13.71 5.92
N PHE A 2 11.42 13.67 4.71
CA PHE A 2 11.02 12.43 4.02
C PHE A 2 12.16 11.37 3.94
N THR A 3 13.33 11.75 3.40
CA THR A 3 14.48 10.84 3.24
C THR A 3 14.94 10.24 4.57
N ILE A 4 15.02 11.04 5.64
CA ILE A 4 15.44 10.56 6.96
C ILE A 4 14.45 9.53 7.51
N LEU A 5 13.15 9.82 7.46
CA LEU A 5 12.11 8.89 7.90
C LEU A 5 12.12 7.59 7.06
N LYS A 6 12.38 7.70 5.76
CA LYS A 6 12.48 6.55 4.86
C LYS A 6 13.69 5.67 5.18
N LEU A 7 14.83 6.27 5.55
CA LEU A 7 16.05 5.56 5.96
C LEU A 7 15.94 4.93 7.35
N LEU A 8 15.22 5.56 8.28
CA LEU A 8 15.03 5.03 9.63
C LEU A 8 14.01 3.90 9.70
N LYS A 9 13.01 3.91 8.82
CA LYS A 9 11.91 2.95 8.82
C LYS A 9 12.34 1.48 8.73
N PRO A 10 13.31 1.06 7.88
CA PRO A 10 13.78 -0.31 7.82
C PRO A 10 14.29 -0.85 9.16
N PHE A 11 14.86 0.01 10.03
CA PHE A 11 15.37 -0.38 11.35
C PHE A 11 14.25 -0.77 12.34
N LEU A 12 13.00 -0.40 12.05
CA LEU A 12 11.83 -0.76 12.86
C LEU A 12 11.12 -2.02 12.34
N LEU A 13 11.57 -2.57 11.22
CA LEU A 13 10.92 -3.72 10.59
C LEU A 13 11.55 -5.05 11.02
N PRO A 14 10.76 -6.14 11.08
CA PRO A 14 11.21 -7.45 11.51
C PRO A 14 12.52 -7.93 10.85
N PRO A 15 12.76 -7.79 9.54
CA PRO A 15 14.01 -8.27 8.94
C PRO A 15 15.26 -7.69 9.60
N THR A 16 15.31 -6.38 9.80
CA THR A 16 16.47 -5.71 10.40
C THR A 16 16.58 -6.00 11.90
N LEU A 17 15.45 -6.00 12.62
CA LEU A 17 15.44 -6.32 14.05
C LEU A 17 15.89 -7.75 14.33
N LEU A 18 15.44 -8.70 13.52
CA LEU A 18 15.85 -10.11 13.64
C LEU A 18 17.34 -10.28 13.30
N ALA A 19 17.83 -9.67 12.23
CA ALA A 19 19.23 -9.71 11.87
C ALA A 19 20.12 -9.11 13.00
N ALA A 20 19.72 -8.00 13.58
CA ALA A 20 20.41 -7.40 14.73
C ALA A 20 20.38 -8.31 15.95
N ALA A 21 19.23 -8.92 16.27
CA ALA A 21 19.11 -9.86 17.39
C ALA A 21 20.01 -11.11 17.18
N PHE A 22 20.07 -11.65 15.98
CA PHE A 22 20.99 -12.74 15.66
C PHE A 22 22.46 -12.33 15.84
N ALA A 23 22.86 -11.18 15.32
CA ALA A 23 24.23 -10.67 15.46
C ALA A 23 24.59 -10.46 16.95
N ILE A 24 23.72 -9.82 17.73
CA ILE A 24 23.90 -9.60 19.16
C ILE A 24 24.00 -10.95 19.91
N GLY A 25 23.12 -11.91 19.61
CA GLY A 25 23.15 -13.24 20.20
C GLY A 25 24.47 -13.97 19.95
N CYS A 26 24.97 -13.94 18.72
CA CYS A 26 26.27 -14.50 18.36
C CYS A 26 27.43 -13.85 19.13
N VAL A 27 27.44 -12.51 19.18
CA VAL A 27 28.48 -11.75 19.94
C VAL A 27 28.44 -12.09 21.42
N LEU A 28 27.26 -12.22 22.02
CA LEU A 28 27.10 -12.59 23.43
C LEU A 28 27.65 -14.00 23.72
N VAL A 29 27.35 -14.97 22.84
CA VAL A 29 27.90 -16.34 22.96
C VAL A 29 29.40 -16.32 22.85
N TRP A 30 29.96 -15.60 21.88
CA TRP A 30 31.40 -15.47 21.67
C TRP A 30 32.12 -14.81 22.86
N LYS A 31 31.49 -13.80 23.48
CA LYS A 31 31.99 -13.14 24.70
C LYS A 31 31.80 -13.96 25.98
N GLY A 32 31.44 -15.21 25.92
CA GLY A 32 31.26 -16.10 27.07
C GLY A 32 29.91 -15.95 27.80
N ARG A 33 29.04 -15.02 27.39
CA ARG A 33 27.67 -14.86 27.97
C ARG A 33 26.69 -15.85 27.33
N ARG A 34 27.05 -17.13 27.31
CA ARG A 34 26.33 -18.20 26.57
C ARG A 34 24.85 -18.24 26.83
N ARG A 35 24.42 -18.14 28.11
CA ARG A 35 23.01 -18.27 28.50
C ARG A 35 22.15 -17.15 27.87
N ILE A 36 22.59 -15.90 27.97
CA ILE A 36 21.87 -14.74 27.41
C ILE A 36 21.91 -14.81 25.88
N GLY A 37 23.07 -15.11 25.28
CA GLY A 37 23.21 -15.21 23.85
C GLY A 37 22.32 -16.30 23.24
N LEU A 38 22.23 -17.47 23.87
CA LEU A 38 21.32 -18.57 23.42
C LEU A 38 19.86 -18.17 23.53
N TRP A 39 19.44 -17.52 24.62
CA TRP A 39 18.06 -17.01 24.73
C TRP A 39 17.74 -15.97 23.66
N THR A 40 18.68 -15.08 23.34
CA THR A 40 18.51 -14.08 22.26
C THR A 40 18.35 -14.76 20.89
N LEU A 41 19.20 -15.74 20.57
CA LEU A 41 19.14 -16.50 19.32
C LEU A 41 17.84 -17.31 19.20
N THR A 42 17.47 -18.03 20.27
CA THR A 42 16.23 -18.82 20.29
C THR A 42 15.00 -17.94 20.18
N GLY A 43 14.98 -16.80 20.87
CA GLY A 43 13.89 -15.83 20.79
C GLY A 43 13.75 -15.23 19.37
N ALA A 44 14.86 -14.84 18.76
CA ALA A 44 14.86 -14.33 17.39
C ALA A 44 14.39 -15.39 16.38
N LEU A 45 14.84 -16.65 16.53
CA LEU A 45 14.37 -17.76 15.70
C LEU A 45 12.87 -18.02 15.89
N ALA A 46 12.39 -18.02 17.13
CA ALA A 46 10.97 -18.21 17.43
C ALA A 46 10.10 -17.11 16.78
N VAL A 47 10.50 -15.84 16.89
CA VAL A 47 9.79 -14.72 16.24
C VAL A 47 9.83 -14.85 14.71
N PHE A 48 10.98 -15.20 14.14
CA PHE A 48 11.09 -15.46 12.71
C PHE A 48 10.14 -16.56 12.24
N VAL A 49 10.12 -17.70 12.94
CA VAL A 49 9.23 -18.83 12.61
C VAL A 49 7.78 -18.40 12.73
N LEU A 50 7.38 -17.76 13.84
CA LEU A 50 6.01 -17.30 14.04
C LEU A 50 5.54 -16.35 12.92
N LEU A 51 6.34 -15.35 12.55
CA LEU A 51 6.01 -14.42 11.47
C LEU A 51 6.00 -15.07 10.08
N SER A 52 6.62 -16.25 9.95
CA SER A 52 6.65 -17.03 8.70
C SER A 52 5.52 -18.05 8.59
N LEU A 53 4.64 -18.17 9.59
CA LEU A 53 3.50 -19.08 9.56
C LEU A 53 2.28 -18.43 8.90
N ASP A 54 1.64 -19.11 7.96
CA ASP A 54 0.45 -18.63 7.27
C ASP A 54 -0.68 -18.17 8.20
N PRO A 55 -1.05 -18.88 9.30
CA PRO A 55 -2.10 -18.42 10.20
C PRO A 55 -1.77 -17.07 10.86
N ILE A 56 -0.52 -16.86 11.25
CA ILE A 56 -0.06 -15.62 11.90
C ILE A 56 -0.06 -14.47 10.89
N ALA A 57 0.55 -14.68 9.72
CA ALA A 57 0.60 -13.70 8.66
C ALA A 57 -0.80 -13.28 8.21
N ASN A 58 -1.69 -14.25 7.96
CA ASN A 58 -3.07 -13.98 7.58
C ASN A 58 -3.86 -13.25 8.67
N GLY A 59 -3.64 -13.59 9.95
CA GLY A 59 -4.22 -12.89 11.09
C GLY A 59 -3.80 -11.42 11.13
N LEU A 60 -2.51 -11.12 10.91
CA LEU A 60 -1.99 -9.74 10.84
C LEU A 60 -2.62 -8.96 9.67
N VAL A 61 -2.66 -9.53 8.48
CA VAL A 61 -3.31 -8.92 7.31
C VAL A 61 -4.79 -8.67 7.58
N TRP A 62 -5.51 -9.66 8.13
CA TRP A 62 -6.92 -9.55 8.44
C TRP A 62 -7.24 -8.37 9.37
N THR A 63 -6.35 -8.05 10.34
CA THR A 63 -6.55 -6.86 11.21
C THR A 63 -6.61 -5.55 10.44
N LEU A 64 -5.96 -5.46 9.28
CA LEU A 64 -5.98 -4.30 8.38
C LEU A 64 -7.19 -4.31 7.46
N GLU A 65 -7.52 -5.48 6.90
CA GLU A 65 -8.50 -5.64 5.83
C GLU A 65 -9.95 -5.82 6.31
N ARG A 66 -10.17 -6.37 7.52
CA ARG A 66 -11.52 -6.74 8.01
C ARG A 66 -12.57 -5.65 7.90
N ARG A 67 -12.16 -4.37 7.99
CA ARG A 67 -13.07 -3.22 7.86
C ARG A 67 -13.51 -2.98 6.41
N TYR A 68 -12.74 -3.44 5.44
CA TYR A 68 -12.90 -3.20 4.01
C TYR A 68 -12.97 -4.51 3.21
N GLY A 69 -13.35 -5.60 3.86
CA GLY A 69 -13.29 -6.95 3.30
C GLY A 69 -14.27 -7.22 2.16
N VAL A 70 -15.30 -6.38 2.01
CA VAL A 70 -16.26 -6.50 0.90
C VAL A 70 -16.29 -5.17 0.17
N PRO A 71 -15.94 -5.15 -1.14
CA PRO A 71 -16.11 -3.95 -1.95
C PRO A 71 -17.58 -3.53 -1.98
N PRO A 72 -17.89 -2.23 -1.89
CA PRO A 72 -19.26 -1.77 -2.02
C PRO A 72 -19.79 -2.08 -3.41
N THR A 73 -21.08 -2.36 -3.51
CA THR A 73 -21.78 -2.39 -4.80
C THR A 73 -21.81 -0.97 -5.35
N ILE A 74 -21.27 -0.78 -6.53
CA ILE A 74 -21.30 0.51 -7.21
C ILE A 74 -22.71 0.71 -7.77
N THR A 75 -23.30 1.84 -7.44
CA THR A 75 -24.66 2.24 -7.82
C THR A 75 -24.66 3.66 -8.39
N GLU A 76 -25.79 4.09 -8.93
CA GLU A 76 -25.97 5.46 -9.42
C GLU A 76 -25.67 6.54 -8.37
N HIS A 77 -25.88 6.26 -7.08
CA HIS A 77 -25.52 7.16 -5.98
C HIS A 77 -24.03 7.47 -5.86
N HIS A 78 -23.17 6.78 -6.61
CA HIS A 78 -21.74 7.07 -6.66
C HIS A 78 -21.36 7.97 -7.84
N ARG A 79 -22.30 8.30 -8.73
CA ARG A 79 -22.05 9.20 -9.87
C ARG A 79 -21.79 10.65 -9.47
N ASP A 80 -22.15 11.05 -8.24
CA ASP A 80 -21.85 12.35 -7.65
C ASP A 80 -20.39 12.45 -7.14
N ALA A 81 -19.60 11.37 -7.22
CA ALA A 81 -18.18 11.41 -6.92
C ALA A 81 -17.42 12.26 -7.95
N VAL A 82 -16.48 13.06 -7.48
CA VAL A 82 -15.69 13.96 -8.33
C VAL A 82 -14.55 13.22 -9.05
N ALA A 83 -14.09 12.11 -8.50
CA ALA A 83 -13.04 11.27 -9.10
C ALA A 83 -13.03 9.84 -8.54
N ILE A 84 -12.54 8.91 -9.35
CA ILE A 84 -12.03 7.61 -8.94
C ILE A 84 -10.53 7.76 -8.75
N VAL A 85 -10.05 7.79 -7.51
CA VAL A 85 -8.63 7.96 -7.19
C VAL A 85 -7.97 6.61 -6.99
N ILE A 86 -7.01 6.29 -7.82
CA ILE A 86 -6.21 5.05 -7.74
C ILE A 86 -4.84 5.41 -7.16
N LEU A 87 -4.50 4.86 -6.00
CA LEU A 87 -3.17 5.06 -5.42
C LEU A 87 -2.16 4.08 -6.01
N ALA A 88 -1.03 4.61 -6.44
CA ALA A 88 0.10 3.86 -6.95
C ALA A 88 0.59 2.79 -5.96
N GLY A 89 1.09 1.69 -6.47
CA GLY A 89 1.55 0.54 -5.67
C GLY A 89 2.95 0.06 -6.03
N GLY A 90 3.59 0.74 -6.97
CA GLY A 90 4.94 0.47 -7.46
C GLY A 90 4.97 -0.04 -8.91
N ALA A 91 6.09 0.23 -9.56
CA ALA A 91 6.43 -0.29 -10.87
C ALA A 91 7.90 -0.72 -10.88
N THR A 92 8.25 -1.56 -11.83
CA THR A 92 9.65 -1.82 -12.18
C THR A 92 9.98 -0.89 -13.33
N GLU A 93 10.97 -0.04 -13.14
CA GLU A 93 11.43 0.88 -14.18
C GLU A 93 12.20 0.12 -15.28
N PRO A 94 12.26 0.66 -16.52
CA PRO A 94 13.15 0.12 -17.55
C PRO A 94 14.59 0.04 -17.03
N ASP A 95 15.25 -1.04 -17.34
CA ASP A 95 16.67 -1.26 -17.04
C ASP A 95 17.37 -1.85 -18.26
N GLY A 96 18.67 -2.12 -18.19
CA GLY A 96 19.40 -2.69 -19.33
C GLY A 96 18.95 -4.09 -19.77
N ARG A 97 17.95 -4.69 -19.10
CA ARG A 97 17.34 -5.99 -19.42
C ARG A 97 15.88 -5.87 -19.84
N ARG A 98 15.22 -4.78 -19.47
CA ARG A 98 13.82 -4.48 -19.80
C ARG A 98 13.75 -3.20 -20.60
N ASP A 99 13.16 -3.29 -21.77
CA ASP A 99 12.95 -2.12 -22.64
C ASP A 99 11.76 -1.28 -22.18
N VAL A 100 10.82 -1.89 -21.46
CA VAL A 100 9.58 -1.26 -20.99
C VAL A 100 9.41 -1.51 -19.50
N GLY A 101 8.92 -0.51 -18.77
CA GLY A 101 8.54 -0.64 -17.38
C GLY A 101 7.33 -1.55 -17.19
N GLU A 102 7.20 -2.13 -16.00
CA GLU A 102 6.10 -3.03 -15.65
C GLU A 102 5.43 -2.58 -14.35
N LEU A 103 4.09 -2.52 -14.33
CA LEU A 103 3.35 -2.30 -13.11
C LEU A 103 3.55 -3.46 -12.14
N SER A 104 3.73 -3.17 -10.86
CA SER A 104 3.69 -4.21 -9.82
C SER A 104 2.34 -4.93 -9.82
N GLY A 105 2.31 -6.14 -9.27
CA GLY A 105 1.04 -6.86 -9.13
C GLY A 105 -0.02 -6.09 -8.33
N ALA A 106 0.40 -5.28 -7.34
CA ALA A 106 -0.49 -4.41 -6.58
C ALA A 106 -1.06 -3.29 -7.45
N SER A 107 -0.19 -2.57 -8.20
CA SER A 107 -0.61 -1.50 -9.11
C SER A 107 -1.53 -2.00 -10.18
N TRP A 108 -1.24 -3.17 -10.75
CA TRP A 108 -2.08 -3.79 -11.76
C TRP A 108 -3.48 -4.12 -11.22
N ARG A 109 -3.60 -4.74 -10.04
CA ARG A 109 -4.89 -5.05 -9.43
C ARG A 109 -5.69 -3.81 -9.05
N ARG A 110 -5.02 -2.74 -8.58
CA ARG A 110 -5.66 -1.44 -8.29
C ARG A 110 -6.14 -0.76 -9.57
N LEU A 111 -5.31 -0.70 -10.61
CA LEU A 111 -5.67 -0.13 -11.91
C LEU A 111 -6.90 -0.84 -12.49
N TRP A 112 -6.87 -2.17 -12.49
CA TRP A 112 -7.97 -2.98 -12.99
C TRP A 112 -9.28 -2.72 -12.24
N ARG A 113 -9.22 -2.66 -10.91
CA ARG A 113 -10.40 -2.34 -10.08
C ARG A 113 -10.91 -0.92 -10.34
N GLY A 114 -10.02 0.06 -10.50
CA GLY A 114 -10.40 1.43 -10.84
C GLY A 114 -11.09 1.54 -12.20
N ILE A 115 -10.56 0.84 -13.22
CA ILE A 115 -11.18 0.76 -14.55
C ILE A 115 -12.55 0.06 -14.50
N ALA A 116 -12.67 -1.03 -13.73
CA ALA A 116 -13.95 -1.70 -13.53
C ALA A 116 -14.98 -0.74 -12.91
N THR A 117 -14.59 -0.01 -11.84
CA THR A 117 -15.43 1.01 -11.20
C THR A 117 -15.83 2.13 -12.17
N TYR A 118 -14.90 2.59 -13.02
CA TYR A 118 -15.18 3.57 -14.07
C TYR A 118 -16.27 3.07 -15.04
N ARG A 119 -16.19 1.81 -15.46
CA ARG A 119 -17.18 1.18 -16.34
C ARG A 119 -18.52 0.96 -15.64
N GLU A 120 -18.52 0.56 -14.38
CA GLU A 120 -19.72 0.43 -13.54
C GLU A 120 -20.49 1.77 -13.39
N LEU A 121 -19.81 2.90 -13.61
CA LEU A 121 -20.37 4.27 -13.59
C LEU A 121 -20.55 4.86 -15.01
N ASP A 122 -20.61 4.05 -16.04
CA ASP A 122 -20.80 4.46 -17.44
C ASP A 122 -19.78 5.50 -17.94
N GLY A 123 -18.57 5.52 -17.35
CA GLY A 123 -17.51 6.42 -17.72
C GLY A 123 -17.72 7.89 -17.30
N ILE A 124 -18.70 8.17 -16.44
CA ILE A 124 -19.03 9.56 -16.04
C ILE A 124 -17.99 10.13 -15.08
N VAL A 125 -17.53 9.35 -14.11
CA VAL A 125 -16.58 9.79 -13.08
C VAL A 125 -15.14 9.58 -13.56
N PRO A 126 -14.32 10.63 -13.70
CA PRO A 126 -12.94 10.50 -14.20
C PRO A 126 -12.05 9.72 -13.25
N ILE A 127 -11.03 9.07 -13.81
CA ILE A 127 -9.97 8.39 -13.05
C ILE A 127 -8.82 9.37 -12.81
N VAL A 128 -8.26 9.35 -11.60
CA VAL A 128 -7.01 10.00 -11.25
C VAL A 128 -6.06 8.94 -10.68
N TYR A 129 -4.99 8.65 -11.38
CA TYR A 129 -3.91 7.78 -10.89
C TYR A 129 -2.88 8.63 -10.16
N SER A 130 -2.64 8.36 -8.87
CA SER A 130 -1.81 9.22 -8.03
C SER A 130 -0.68 8.45 -7.38
N GLY A 131 0.53 8.95 -7.56
CA GLY A 131 1.74 8.51 -6.91
C GLY A 131 2.97 8.63 -7.79
N GLY A 132 3.99 9.28 -7.23
CA GLY A 132 5.32 9.35 -7.79
C GLY A 132 6.28 8.38 -7.12
N SER A 133 7.57 8.67 -7.21
CA SER A 133 8.60 7.80 -6.67
C SER A 133 8.65 7.79 -5.14
N GLY A 134 8.46 6.61 -4.56
CA GLY A 134 8.72 6.37 -3.15
C GLY A 134 10.20 6.18 -2.82
N ASP A 135 11.11 6.19 -3.80
CA ASP A 135 12.55 6.05 -3.58
C ASP A 135 13.15 7.39 -3.10
N PRO A 136 13.87 7.42 -1.95
CA PRO A 136 14.51 8.62 -1.46
C PRO A 136 15.65 9.13 -2.35
N PHE A 137 16.21 8.28 -3.20
CA PHE A 137 17.36 8.56 -4.05
C PHE A 137 17.01 8.76 -5.53
N ASN A 138 15.81 8.34 -5.93
CA ASN A 138 15.28 8.55 -7.28
C ASN A 138 13.91 9.22 -7.20
N ALA A 139 13.82 10.44 -7.72
CA ALA A 139 12.56 11.20 -7.72
C ALA A 139 11.63 10.86 -8.90
N VAL A 140 12.14 10.12 -9.89
CA VAL A 140 11.38 9.79 -11.11
C VAL A 140 10.67 8.44 -10.93
N SER A 141 9.42 8.39 -11.31
CA SER A 141 8.64 7.16 -11.48
C SER A 141 7.76 7.32 -12.71
N HIS A 142 7.78 6.33 -13.58
CA HIS A 142 6.92 6.25 -14.77
C HIS A 142 5.67 5.42 -14.53
N GLU A 143 5.37 5.07 -13.27
CA GLU A 143 4.24 4.20 -12.93
C GLU A 143 2.91 4.77 -13.41
N ALA A 144 2.68 6.06 -13.19
CA ALA A 144 1.40 6.69 -13.53
C ALA A 144 1.18 6.81 -15.05
N GLU A 145 2.24 7.14 -15.80
CA GLU A 145 2.21 7.17 -17.27
C GLU A 145 2.02 5.76 -17.86
N LEU A 146 2.66 4.76 -17.25
CA LEU A 146 2.49 3.37 -17.66
C LEU A 146 1.06 2.89 -17.37
N ALA A 147 0.50 3.20 -16.19
CA ALA A 147 -0.88 2.90 -15.86
C ALA A 147 -1.86 3.59 -16.84
N ARG A 148 -1.58 4.85 -17.21
CA ARG A 148 -2.35 5.59 -18.22
C ARG A 148 -2.29 4.89 -19.57
N SER A 149 -1.12 4.48 -20.02
CA SER A 149 -0.96 3.76 -21.30
C SER A 149 -1.82 2.50 -21.33
N TYR A 150 -1.80 1.68 -20.28
CA TYR A 150 -2.67 0.50 -20.18
C TYR A 150 -4.17 0.86 -20.15
N ALA A 151 -4.55 1.91 -19.44
CA ALA A 151 -5.95 2.34 -19.38
C ALA A 151 -6.47 2.79 -20.77
N LEU A 152 -5.68 3.57 -21.51
CA LEU A 152 -6.06 4.08 -22.83
C LEU A 152 -6.03 2.98 -23.89
N TRP A 153 -4.88 2.33 -24.03
CA TRP A 153 -4.63 1.41 -25.18
C TRP A 153 -5.29 0.03 -25.00
N VAL A 154 -5.33 -0.49 -23.76
CA VAL A 154 -5.86 -1.83 -23.52
C VAL A 154 -7.32 -1.79 -23.04
N ALA A 155 -7.65 -0.84 -22.17
CA ALA A 155 -8.99 -0.77 -21.59
C ALA A 155 -9.92 0.21 -22.31
N GLY A 156 -9.42 1.04 -23.24
CA GLY A 156 -10.22 1.97 -24.04
C GLY A 156 -10.79 3.13 -23.22
N VAL A 157 -10.13 3.51 -22.11
CA VAL A 157 -10.52 4.70 -21.33
C VAL A 157 -10.16 5.95 -22.14
N PRO A 158 -11.07 6.90 -22.35
CA PRO A 158 -10.77 8.15 -23.06
C PRO A 158 -9.66 8.95 -22.37
N GLU A 159 -8.84 9.62 -23.13
CA GLU A 159 -7.66 10.34 -22.63
C GLU A 159 -8.02 11.45 -21.65
N ASP A 160 -9.10 12.18 -21.91
CA ASP A 160 -9.62 13.24 -21.05
C ASP A 160 -10.23 12.72 -19.74
N ARG A 161 -10.44 11.41 -19.64
CA ARG A 161 -11.01 10.73 -18.48
C ARG A 161 -9.97 10.05 -17.59
N PHE A 162 -8.70 10.01 -17.99
CA PHE A 162 -7.63 9.44 -17.19
C PHE A 162 -6.52 10.46 -16.93
N LEU A 163 -6.48 10.92 -15.69
CA LEU A 163 -5.54 11.93 -15.21
C LEU A 163 -4.44 11.28 -14.39
N VAL A 164 -3.26 11.88 -14.40
CA VAL A 164 -2.11 11.40 -13.62
C VAL A 164 -1.59 12.47 -12.67
N GLU A 165 -1.14 12.04 -11.50
CA GLU A 165 -0.41 12.82 -10.52
C GLU A 165 0.87 12.06 -10.19
N THR A 166 2.05 12.64 -10.44
CA THR A 166 3.34 11.96 -10.43
C THR A 166 4.33 12.54 -9.41
N ALA A 167 3.97 13.62 -8.71
CA ALA A 167 4.89 14.33 -7.83
C ALA A 167 4.90 13.80 -6.38
N SER A 168 3.83 13.16 -5.95
CA SER A 168 3.65 12.71 -4.57
C SER A 168 4.53 11.51 -4.24
N ARG A 169 5.18 11.56 -3.07
CA ARG A 169 6.11 10.54 -2.58
C ARG A 169 5.61 9.79 -1.34
N THR A 170 4.49 10.24 -0.78
CA THR A 170 3.86 9.68 0.42
C THR A 170 2.34 9.70 0.27
N THR A 171 1.64 8.83 1.03
CA THR A 171 0.17 8.82 1.02
C THR A 171 -0.43 10.16 1.42
N TYR A 172 0.20 10.92 2.31
CA TYR A 172 -0.24 12.25 2.69
C TYR A 172 -0.10 13.24 1.53
N GLU A 173 1.02 13.21 0.82
CA GLU A 173 1.24 14.05 -0.37
C GLU A 173 0.26 13.70 -1.49
N ASN A 174 -0.05 12.41 -1.71
CA ASN A 174 -1.10 12.00 -2.64
C ASN A 174 -2.43 12.67 -2.28
N GLY A 175 -2.83 12.59 -1.01
CA GLY A 175 -4.06 13.26 -0.55
C GLY A 175 -4.06 14.75 -0.81
N VAL A 176 -2.97 15.46 -0.46
CA VAL A 176 -2.83 16.90 -0.67
C VAL A 176 -2.89 17.25 -2.16
N ALA A 177 -2.19 16.52 -3.01
CA ALA A 177 -2.17 16.74 -4.45
C ALA A 177 -3.56 16.53 -5.07
N ILE A 178 -4.25 15.45 -4.70
CA ILE A 178 -5.61 15.15 -5.16
C ILE A 178 -6.60 16.22 -4.72
N VAL A 179 -6.56 16.66 -3.45
CA VAL A 179 -7.43 17.74 -2.97
C VAL A 179 -7.20 19.02 -3.76
N ARG A 180 -5.94 19.37 -4.06
CA ARG A 180 -5.61 20.52 -4.90
C ARG A 180 -6.21 20.37 -6.30
N MET A 181 -5.98 19.23 -6.98
CA MET A 181 -6.53 18.97 -8.32
C MET A 181 -8.06 19.07 -8.36
N ILE A 182 -8.74 18.56 -7.32
CA ILE A 182 -10.20 18.63 -7.22
C ILE A 182 -10.65 20.09 -7.07
N ARG A 183 -10.02 20.86 -6.18
CA ARG A 183 -10.37 22.30 -5.96
C ARG A 183 -10.16 23.15 -7.20
N GLU A 184 -9.11 22.90 -7.97
CA GLU A 184 -8.85 23.59 -9.23
C GLU A 184 -9.93 23.32 -10.29
N ARG A 185 -10.52 22.11 -10.29
CA ARG A 185 -11.54 21.69 -11.28
C ARG A 185 -12.98 21.93 -10.82
N SER A 186 -13.20 21.94 -9.53
CA SER A 186 -14.52 22.02 -8.92
C SER A 186 -14.46 22.89 -7.65
N PRO A 187 -14.22 24.21 -7.78
CA PRO A 187 -13.97 25.11 -6.65
C PRO A 187 -15.18 25.24 -5.70
N ASP A 188 -16.39 25.02 -6.21
CA ASP A 188 -17.63 25.18 -5.44
C ASP A 188 -17.91 23.97 -4.51
N ILE A 189 -17.18 22.86 -4.65
CA ILE A 189 -17.39 21.67 -3.84
C ILE A 189 -16.58 21.77 -2.55
N THR A 190 -17.25 22.03 -1.44
CA THR A 190 -16.61 22.18 -0.11
C THR A 190 -16.17 20.85 0.47
N LYS A 191 -16.90 19.75 0.23
CA LYS A 191 -16.57 18.39 0.70
C LYS A 191 -16.69 17.41 -0.47
N PRO A 192 -15.63 17.26 -1.28
CA PRO A 192 -15.67 16.38 -2.44
C PRO A 192 -15.79 14.92 -2.01
N LYS A 193 -16.62 14.15 -2.75
CA LYS A 193 -16.72 12.69 -2.62
C LYS A 193 -15.76 12.04 -3.62
N VAL A 194 -14.95 11.08 -3.14
CA VAL A 194 -13.95 10.36 -3.93
C VAL A 194 -14.14 8.86 -3.76
N LEU A 195 -14.11 8.12 -4.86
CA LEU A 195 -14.01 6.66 -4.86
C LEU A 195 -12.53 6.30 -4.78
N LEU A 196 -12.07 5.86 -3.61
CA LEU A 196 -10.64 5.62 -3.35
C LEU A 196 -10.29 4.15 -3.58
N VAL A 197 -9.46 3.89 -4.58
CA VAL A 197 -8.99 2.55 -4.95
C VAL A 197 -7.56 2.36 -4.46
N THR A 198 -7.35 1.36 -3.62
CA THR A 198 -6.02 0.92 -3.19
C THR A 198 -6.09 -0.52 -2.66
N SER A 199 -4.94 -1.12 -2.32
CA SER A 199 -4.92 -2.45 -1.69
C SER A 199 -5.69 -2.44 -0.37
N ALA A 200 -6.44 -3.51 -0.12
CA ALA A 200 -7.29 -3.63 1.07
C ALA A 200 -6.49 -3.46 2.38
N TRP A 201 -5.28 -4.01 2.45
CA TRP A 201 -4.36 -3.86 3.59
C TRP A 201 -3.84 -2.43 3.77
N HIS A 202 -3.82 -1.60 2.72
CA HIS A 202 -3.42 -0.19 2.75
C HIS A 202 -4.60 0.76 3.01
N MET A 203 -5.83 0.32 2.75
CA MET A 203 -7.05 1.14 2.74
C MET A 203 -7.24 1.92 4.03
N ARG A 204 -6.98 1.29 5.18
CA ARG A 204 -7.16 1.92 6.50
C ARG A 204 -6.35 3.21 6.66
N ARG A 205 -5.09 3.21 6.21
CA ARG A 205 -4.22 4.39 6.26
C ARG A 205 -4.63 5.43 5.23
N ALA A 206 -4.95 4.99 4.02
CA ALA A 206 -5.34 5.88 2.93
C ALA A 206 -6.64 6.64 3.27
N VAL A 207 -7.68 5.94 3.70
CA VAL A 207 -8.96 6.58 4.10
C VAL A 207 -8.74 7.61 5.19
N ALA A 208 -8.01 7.27 6.26
CA ALA A 208 -7.80 8.19 7.37
C ALA A 208 -7.05 9.48 6.94
N VAL A 209 -6.08 9.36 6.02
CA VAL A 209 -5.38 10.53 5.45
C VAL A 209 -6.34 11.43 4.66
N PHE A 210 -7.12 10.86 3.76
CA PHE A 210 -8.01 11.65 2.90
C PHE A 210 -9.17 12.27 3.68
N GLU A 211 -9.76 11.55 4.64
CA GLU A 211 -10.78 12.10 5.55
C GLU A 211 -10.24 13.26 6.39
N GLY A 212 -8.99 13.14 6.88
CA GLY A 212 -8.29 14.22 7.59
C GLY A 212 -8.04 15.47 6.73
N LEU A 213 -8.07 15.33 5.41
CA LEU A 213 -7.98 16.44 4.44
C LEU A 213 -9.34 16.98 4.00
N GLY A 214 -10.45 16.53 4.60
CA GLY A 214 -11.80 16.99 4.34
C GLY A 214 -12.50 16.37 3.12
N VAL A 215 -12.03 15.19 2.67
CA VAL A 215 -12.61 14.45 1.54
C VAL A 215 -13.57 13.38 2.06
N ALA A 216 -14.76 13.27 1.48
CA ALA A 216 -15.67 12.16 1.74
C ALA A 216 -15.23 10.93 0.92
N ILE A 217 -14.92 9.82 1.59
CA ILE A 217 -14.35 8.64 0.94
C ILE A 217 -15.35 7.52 0.84
N VAL A 218 -15.48 6.97 -0.39
CA VAL A 218 -16.05 5.64 -0.63
C VAL A 218 -14.87 4.70 -0.90
N PRO A 219 -14.54 3.80 0.01
CA PRO A 219 -13.42 2.87 -0.16
C PRO A 219 -13.76 1.79 -1.19
N ILE A 220 -12.90 1.64 -2.19
CA ILE A 220 -12.98 0.61 -3.23
C ILE A 220 -11.75 -0.30 -3.09
N PRO A 221 -11.78 -1.28 -2.19
CA PRO A 221 -10.62 -2.14 -1.93
C PRO A 221 -10.31 -3.03 -3.14
N ALA A 222 -9.03 -3.17 -3.40
CA ALA A 222 -8.43 -4.08 -4.37
C ALA A 222 -7.32 -4.88 -3.71
N ASP A 223 -6.68 -5.81 -4.42
CA ASP A 223 -5.45 -6.45 -3.99
C ASP A 223 -5.53 -6.99 -2.56
N PHE A 224 -6.52 -7.85 -2.30
CA PHE A 224 -6.67 -8.51 -1.01
C PHE A 224 -5.53 -9.50 -0.77
N ALA A 225 -4.91 -9.42 0.39
CA ALA A 225 -3.87 -10.34 0.83
C ALA A 225 -4.39 -11.35 1.86
N ALA A 226 -5.42 -10.99 2.67
CA ALA A 226 -6.08 -11.93 3.57
C ALA A 226 -6.83 -13.00 2.78
N ARG A 227 -6.65 -14.26 3.19
CA ARG A 227 -7.28 -15.42 2.57
C ARG A 227 -8.19 -16.11 3.58
N THR A 228 -9.21 -16.81 3.10
CA THR A 228 -9.95 -17.74 3.95
C THR A 228 -8.98 -18.81 4.43
N LEU A 229 -8.74 -18.85 5.74
CA LEU A 229 -7.80 -19.80 6.34
C LEU A 229 -8.33 -21.23 6.14
N ARG A 230 -7.63 -21.98 5.30
CA ARG A 230 -7.71 -23.44 5.29
C ARG A 230 -6.48 -23.95 6.03
N VAL A 231 -6.64 -24.26 7.31
CA VAL A 231 -5.55 -24.86 8.08
C VAL A 231 -5.30 -26.26 7.54
N THR A 232 -4.13 -26.44 6.95
CA THR A 232 -3.64 -27.72 6.44
C THR A 232 -2.36 -28.09 7.19
N PRO A 233 -1.90 -29.35 7.16
CA PRO A 233 -0.60 -29.69 7.72
C PRO A 233 0.56 -28.85 7.17
N LEU A 234 0.43 -28.31 5.95
CA LEU A 234 1.42 -27.41 5.35
C LEU A 234 1.45 -26.02 5.96
N SER A 235 0.34 -25.59 6.57
CA SER A 235 0.24 -24.24 7.17
C SER A 235 1.12 -24.04 8.41
N ILE A 236 1.68 -25.12 8.97
CA ILE A 236 2.60 -25.07 10.11
C ILE A 236 4.07 -24.91 9.67
N PHE A 237 4.36 -25.02 8.37
CA PHE A 237 5.71 -24.80 7.88
C PHE A 237 5.93 -23.32 7.55
N PRO A 238 7.11 -22.77 7.93
CA PRO A 238 7.49 -21.41 7.58
C PRO A 238 7.54 -21.20 6.07
N SER A 239 6.99 -20.10 5.58
CA SER A 239 7.06 -19.70 4.17
C SER A 239 7.55 -18.25 4.00
N ALA A 240 8.23 -17.98 2.89
CA ALA A 240 8.72 -16.65 2.55
C ALA A 240 7.55 -15.67 2.33
N ASP A 241 6.45 -16.13 1.71
CA ASP A 241 5.26 -15.31 1.45
C ASP A 241 4.56 -14.89 2.75
N ALA A 242 4.43 -15.81 3.73
CA ALA A 242 3.88 -15.50 5.04
C ALA A 242 4.75 -14.47 5.77
N PHE A 243 6.08 -14.64 5.75
CA PHE A 243 6.98 -13.67 6.34
C PHE A 243 6.84 -12.28 5.68
N SER A 244 6.83 -12.22 4.36
CA SER A 244 6.63 -10.97 3.60
C SER A 244 5.30 -10.29 3.95
N SER A 245 4.21 -11.05 4.03
CA SER A 245 2.88 -10.56 4.42
C SER A 245 2.86 -10.03 5.85
N SER A 246 3.53 -10.70 6.78
CA SER A 246 3.69 -10.24 8.17
C SER A 246 4.46 -8.93 8.23
N VAL A 247 5.59 -8.82 7.51
CA VAL A 247 6.40 -7.60 7.44
C VAL A 247 5.59 -6.44 6.85
N THR A 248 4.85 -6.67 5.77
CA THR A 248 3.98 -5.67 5.14
C THR A 248 2.90 -5.19 6.10
N SER A 249 2.27 -6.10 6.84
CA SER A 249 1.24 -5.75 7.83
C SER A 249 1.80 -4.90 8.97
N ILE A 250 2.94 -5.29 9.53
CA ILE A 250 3.64 -4.52 10.58
C ILE A 250 4.05 -3.14 10.05
N HIS A 251 4.56 -3.07 8.82
CA HIS A 251 4.89 -1.82 8.15
C HIS A 251 3.69 -0.87 8.04
N GLU A 252 2.49 -1.37 7.71
CA GLU A 252 1.28 -0.54 7.67
C GLU A 252 0.86 -0.06 9.05
N TRP A 253 0.91 -0.90 10.07
CA TRP A 253 0.61 -0.49 11.45
C TRP A 253 1.58 0.58 11.96
N ILE A 254 2.89 0.44 11.69
CA ILE A 254 3.89 1.48 11.98
C ILE A 254 3.58 2.77 11.20
N GLY A 255 3.16 2.64 9.95
CA GLY A 255 2.75 3.78 9.12
C GLY A 255 1.54 4.54 9.72
N ILE A 256 0.50 3.82 10.15
CA ILE A 256 -0.68 4.40 10.80
C ILE A 256 -0.28 5.11 12.11
N ALA A 257 0.51 4.46 12.95
CA ALA A 257 0.99 5.05 14.21
C ALA A 257 1.82 6.32 13.94
N GLY A 258 2.75 6.28 12.98
CA GLY A 258 3.57 7.42 12.60
C GLY A 258 2.75 8.60 12.08
N TYR A 259 1.73 8.36 11.25
CA TYR A 259 0.86 9.44 10.77
C TYR A 259 0.01 10.05 11.89
N ARG A 260 -0.46 9.25 12.86
CA ARG A 260 -1.16 9.77 14.05
C ARG A 260 -0.27 10.69 14.86
N LEU A 261 0.97 10.27 15.14
CA LEU A 261 1.94 11.07 15.90
C LEU A 261 2.29 12.39 15.20
N LEU A 262 2.22 12.42 13.87
CA LEU A 262 2.46 13.61 13.06
C LEU A 262 1.21 14.49 12.85
N GLY A 263 0.05 14.13 13.42
CA GLY A 263 -1.20 14.84 13.23
C GLY A 263 -1.71 14.83 11.77
N ARG A 264 -1.47 13.73 11.05
CA ARG A 264 -1.84 13.59 9.63
C ARG A 264 -2.99 12.59 9.39
N LEU A 265 -3.61 12.09 10.47
CA LEU A 265 -4.82 11.25 10.44
C LEU A 265 -5.91 11.90 11.27
#